data_ea1347ec7d8dfe7fe1d0d8bb19970a44
#
_entry.id   ea1347ec7d8dfe7fe1d0d8bb19970a44
#
_cell.length_a   1.000
_cell.length_b   1.000
_cell.length_c   1.000
_cell.angle_alpha   90.00
_cell.angle_beta   90.00
_cell.angle_gamma   90.00
#
_symmetry.space_group_name_H-M   'P 1'
#
loop_
_entity.id
_entity.type
_entity.pdbx_description
1 polymer ?
#
loop_
_entity_poly.entity_id
_entity_poly.type
_entity_poly.pdbx_seq_one_letter_code
_entity_poly.pdbx_strand_id
1 'polypeptide(L)'
;LLVVDSAGQKEFKVSGFYSSDSKAKNLSPSIELGLPEAEYLANYGEAFYSVAVNGTELKGDELTAKLKETYPDVGFQSAAEMAATLTDQICKALDFINYFLVAFGLIALLVATFLIANTFAMLVAQRMREFALLRAIGLSQRQLTTSVVAEAVAVGLIGSVVGVFAGAGLVQIIQAIMGRLGMAIPSSLDLTVQNVLTPLVLGTAVTIISAWAPARRAGRVHPVEAMRSTETATESSLKLHTIIAVVILLIGAGLCTWAVLMGGETRPRAIAVGFGAVFVFIGVFLAAPALSIPVISVLSIKRGLGKLAAT
;
A
#
# COMPACT_ATOMS: atom_id res chain seq x y z
N LEU A 1 37.26 23.79 15.64
CA LEU A 1 36.30 22.72 15.49
C LEU A 1 36.92 21.44 16.09
N LEU A 2 36.21 20.83 17.01
CA LEU A 2 36.63 19.57 17.59
C LEU A 2 35.94 18.44 16.82
N VAL A 3 36.72 17.56 16.24
CA VAL A 3 36.23 16.38 15.52
C VAL A 3 36.65 15.14 16.31
N VAL A 4 35.67 14.26 16.59
CA VAL A 4 35.89 12.97 17.25
C VAL A 4 35.60 11.87 16.24
N ASP A 5 36.61 11.08 15.92
CA ASP A 5 36.49 9.94 15.01
C ASP A 5 37.02 8.65 15.65
N SER A 6 37.11 7.57 14.89
CA SER A 6 37.66 6.29 15.34
C SER A 6 39.16 6.36 15.71
N ALA A 7 39.89 7.38 15.23
CA ALA A 7 41.30 7.59 15.51
C ALA A 7 41.53 8.52 16.73
N GLY A 8 40.45 9.10 17.29
CA GLY A 8 40.52 9.93 18.49
C GLY A 8 39.90 11.32 18.34
N GLN A 9 40.32 12.23 19.16
CA GLN A 9 39.83 13.61 19.24
C GLN A 9 40.86 14.56 18.63
N LYS A 10 40.48 15.35 17.63
CA LYS A 10 41.35 16.28 16.90
C LYS A 10 40.74 17.65 16.82
N GLU A 11 41.55 18.69 16.96
CA GLU A 11 41.15 20.10 16.79
C GLU A 11 41.55 20.61 15.43
N PHE A 12 40.61 21.16 14.68
CA PHE A 12 40.82 21.81 13.39
C PHE A 12 40.46 23.29 13.47
N LYS A 13 41.29 24.13 12.83
CA LYS A 13 41.01 25.56 12.68
C LYS A 13 40.15 25.76 11.45
N VAL A 14 38.95 26.31 11.63
CA VAL A 14 38.06 26.63 10.52
C VAL A 14 38.64 27.82 9.74
N SER A 15 39.00 27.65 8.48
CA SER A 15 39.51 28.69 7.58
C SER A 15 38.44 29.31 6.71
N GLY A 16 37.31 28.68 6.55
CA GLY A 16 36.17 29.17 5.78
C GLY A 16 34.98 28.18 5.74
N PHE A 17 33.89 28.64 5.18
CA PHE A 17 32.70 27.84 4.95
C PHE A 17 32.46 27.77 3.46
N TYR A 18 32.12 26.61 2.94
CA TYR A 18 31.68 26.47 1.57
C TYR A 18 30.24 25.93 1.54
N SER A 19 29.51 26.27 0.51
CA SER A 19 28.20 25.77 0.27
C SER A 19 28.22 24.85 -0.95
N SER A 20 27.93 23.58 -0.76
CA SER A 20 27.74 22.66 -1.87
C SER A 20 26.33 22.84 -2.44
N ASP A 21 26.21 23.07 -3.75
CA ASP A 21 24.93 23.23 -4.46
C ASP A 21 24.19 21.88 -4.72
N SER A 22 24.67 20.81 -4.11
CA SER A 22 24.11 19.50 -4.27
C SER A 22 22.68 19.44 -3.69
N LYS A 23 21.72 19.10 -4.53
CA LYS A 23 20.32 18.83 -4.12
C LYS A 23 20.18 17.68 -3.11
N ALA A 24 21.25 16.91 -2.92
CA ALA A 24 21.33 15.82 -1.96
C ALA A 24 21.51 16.27 -0.50
N LYS A 25 21.74 17.56 -0.23
CA LYS A 25 21.86 18.13 1.12
C LYS A 25 20.70 17.78 2.06
N ASN A 26 19.52 17.58 1.50
CA ASN A 26 18.32 17.35 2.29
C ASN A 26 18.12 15.88 2.69
N LEU A 27 18.92 14.96 2.14
CA LEU A 27 18.77 13.52 2.40
C LEU A 27 19.62 13.03 3.58
N SER A 28 20.72 13.75 3.91
CA SER A 28 21.54 13.44 5.07
C SER A 28 22.19 14.72 5.56
N PRO A 29 21.86 15.20 6.76
CA PRO A 29 22.56 16.33 7.37
C PRO A 29 23.97 15.90 7.76
N SER A 30 24.89 15.99 6.83
CA SER A 30 26.31 15.71 7.06
C SER A 30 27.11 17.01 7.02
N ILE A 31 28.08 17.11 7.92
CA ILE A 31 29.08 18.17 7.89
C ILE A 31 30.25 17.63 7.09
N GLU A 32 30.53 18.25 5.95
CA GLU A 32 31.69 17.92 5.13
C GLU A 32 32.84 18.82 5.55
N LEU A 33 34.01 18.24 5.80
CA LEU A 33 35.24 18.94 6.13
C LEU A 33 36.17 18.89 4.91
N GLY A 34 36.50 20.04 4.34
CA GLY A 34 37.56 20.16 3.35
C GLY A 34 38.88 20.29 4.08
N LEU A 35 39.75 19.30 3.96
CA LEU A 35 41.10 19.32 4.51
C LEU A 35 42.13 19.44 3.37
N PRO A 36 43.25 20.20 3.56
CA PRO A 36 44.39 20.10 2.68
C PRO A 36 44.92 18.64 2.65
N GLU A 37 45.43 18.20 1.49
CA GLU A 37 45.94 16.85 1.30
C GLU A 37 46.99 16.47 2.35
N ALA A 38 47.95 17.33 2.63
CA ALA A 38 49.00 17.12 3.61
C ALA A 38 48.44 16.91 5.03
N GLU A 39 47.39 17.64 5.39
CA GLU A 39 46.72 17.53 6.70
C GLU A 39 45.83 16.25 6.76
N TYR A 40 45.21 15.87 5.65
CA TYR A 40 44.48 14.63 5.54
C TYR A 40 45.42 13.40 5.73
N LEU A 41 46.51 13.35 4.95
CA LEU A 41 47.49 12.26 5.00
C LEU A 41 48.15 12.14 6.38
N ALA A 42 48.45 13.25 7.02
CA ALA A 42 49.01 13.27 8.37
C ALA A 42 48.08 12.72 9.44
N ASN A 43 46.76 12.88 9.26
CA ASN A 43 45.78 12.51 10.25
C ASN A 43 45.11 11.15 9.99
N TYR A 44 44.94 10.76 8.72
CA TYR A 44 44.13 9.60 8.33
C TYR A 44 44.92 8.56 7.52
N GLY A 45 46.23 8.75 7.30
CA GLY A 45 47.09 7.80 6.59
C GLY A 45 47.11 8.02 5.08
N GLU A 46 47.86 7.15 4.38
CA GLU A 46 48.16 7.28 2.95
C GLU A 46 47.05 6.71 2.02
N ALA A 47 45.95 6.20 2.58
CA ALA A 47 44.90 5.59 1.78
C ALA A 47 43.69 6.51 1.65
N PHE A 48 43.29 6.78 0.42
CA PHE A 48 42.00 7.45 0.12
C PHE A 48 40.93 6.41 -0.16
N TYR A 49 39.75 6.59 0.39
CA TYR A 49 38.59 5.73 0.11
C TYR A 49 38.10 5.92 -1.34
N SER A 50 38.09 7.15 -1.82
CA SER A 50 37.76 7.48 -3.19
C SER A 50 38.38 8.80 -3.60
N VAL A 51 38.74 8.93 -4.87
CA VAL A 51 39.30 10.15 -5.44
C VAL A 51 38.46 10.56 -6.64
N ALA A 52 37.99 11.82 -6.63
CA ALA A 52 37.30 12.39 -7.77
C ALA A 52 38.29 12.98 -8.74
N VAL A 53 38.33 12.51 -9.97
CA VAL A 53 39.20 12.99 -11.04
C VAL A 53 38.37 13.78 -12.02
N ASN A 54 38.80 15.02 -12.29
CA ASN A 54 38.18 15.88 -13.28
C ASN A 54 39.16 16.19 -14.41
N GLY A 55 38.83 15.78 -15.64
CA GLY A 55 39.68 16.05 -16.81
C GLY A 55 39.40 17.41 -17.41
N THR A 56 40.48 18.07 -17.90
CA THR A 56 40.38 19.33 -18.61
C THR A 56 39.96 19.18 -20.06
N GLU A 57 40.47 18.14 -20.75
CA GLU A 57 40.19 17.86 -22.16
C GLU A 57 39.16 16.74 -22.38
N LEU A 58 39.30 15.63 -21.61
CA LEU A 58 38.41 14.50 -21.68
C LEU A 58 37.45 14.52 -20.50
N LYS A 59 36.18 14.18 -20.70
CA LYS A 59 35.15 14.19 -19.67
C LYS A 59 34.31 12.91 -19.71
N GLY A 60 33.71 12.57 -18.56
CA GLY A 60 32.75 11.47 -18.46
C GLY A 60 33.33 10.10 -18.84
N ASP A 61 32.63 9.42 -19.72
CA ASP A 61 32.95 8.03 -20.08
C ASP A 61 34.26 7.91 -20.87
N GLU A 62 34.63 8.90 -21.70
CA GLU A 62 35.88 8.91 -22.44
C GLU A 62 37.10 9.01 -21.50
N LEU A 63 37.03 9.87 -20.50
CA LEU A 63 38.06 9.97 -19.45
C LEU A 63 38.16 8.64 -18.67
N THR A 64 37.02 8.07 -18.32
CA THR A 64 36.97 6.83 -17.58
C THR A 64 37.58 5.67 -18.38
N ALA A 65 37.29 5.57 -19.67
CA ALA A 65 37.85 4.55 -20.57
C ALA A 65 39.39 4.67 -20.65
N LYS A 66 39.91 5.89 -20.82
CA LYS A 66 41.32 6.14 -20.90
C LYS A 66 42.05 5.88 -19.58
N LEU A 67 41.44 6.19 -18.46
CA LEU A 67 41.99 5.88 -17.13
C LEU A 67 42.02 4.37 -16.86
N LYS A 68 40.99 3.62 -17.25
CA LYS A 68 40.95 2.14 -17.16
C LYS A 68 42.06 1.48 -18.03
N GLU A 69 42.33 2.05 -19.19
CA GLU A 69 43.43 1.57 -20.06
C GLU A 69 44.82 1.85 -19.47
N THR A 70 44.99 3.04 -18.85
CA THR A 70 46.28 3.48 -18.30
C THR A 70 46.60 2.81 -16.95
N TYR A 71 45.56 2.55 -16.13
CA TYR A 71 45.69 2.02 -14.77
C TYR A 71 44.73 0.85 -14.55
N PRO A 72 45.05 -0.36 -15.08
CA PRO A 72 44.12 -1.52 -15.04
C PRO A 72 43.85 -2.06 -13.63
N ASP A 73 44.73 -1.79 -12.68
CA ASP A 73 44.59 -2.26 -11.30
C ASP A 73 43.72 -1.37 -10.41
N VAL A 74 43.25 -0.23 -10.94
CA VAL A 74 42.43 0.75 -10.21
C VAL A 74 41.02 0.74 -10.74
N GLY A 75 40.04 0.65 -9.84
CA GLY A 75 38.62 0.74 -10.19
C GLY A 75 38.19 2.16 -10.52
N PHE A 76 37.85 2.45 -11.77
CA PHE A 76 37.28 3.71 -12.19
C PHE A 76 35.81 3.58 -12.55
N GLN A 77 35.01 4.53 -12.11
CA GLN A 77 33.62 4.67 -12.47
C GLN A 77 33.35 6.09 -12.96
N SER A 78 32.57 6.25 -14.02
CA SER A 78 32.12 7.56 -14.41
C SER A 78 31.08 8.09 -13.42
N ALA A 79 30.93 9.42 -13.33
CA ALA A 79 29.88 10.02 -12.50
C ALA A 79 28.48 9.54 -12.90
N ALA A 80 28.27 9.28 -14.19
CA ALA A 80 27.01 8.74 -14.72
C ALA A 80 26.78 7.28 -14.25
N GLU A 81 27.80 6.42 -14.34
CA GLU A 81 27.74 5.03 -13.84
C GLU A 81 27.50 4.98 -12.32
N MET A 82 28.19 5.85 -11.56
CA MET A 82 27.97 5.94 -10.11
C MET A 82 26.58 6.41 -9.78
N ALA A 83 26.08 7.45 -10.43
CA ALA A 83 24.72 7.95 -10.25
C ALA A 83 23.67 6.88 -10.60
N ALA A 84 23.87 6.14 -11.71
CA ALA A 84 22.99 5.03 -12.10
C ALA A 84 22.98 3.93 -11.05
N THR A 85 24.14 3.52 -10.55
CA THR A 85 24.26 2.47 -9.52
C THR A 85 23.60 2.90 -8.21
N LEU A 86 23.84 4.11 -7.75
CA LEU A 86 23.19 4.66 -6.55
C LEU A 86 21.68 4.76 -6.73
N THR A 87 21.22 5.22 -7.89
CA THR A 87 19.79 5.29 -8.22
C THR A 87 19.16 3.91 -8.20
N ASP A 88 19.81 2.92 -8.82
CA ASP A 88 19.32 1.52 -8.83
C ASP A 88 19.24 0.93 -7.41
N GLN A 89 20.24 1.18 -6.56
CA GLN A 89 20.23 0.74 -5.16
C GLN A 89 19.09 1.40 -4.36
N ILE A 90 18.88 2.70 -4.54
CA ILE A 90 17.79 3.43 -3.89
C ILE A 90 16.45 2.93 -4.42
N CYS A 91 16.29 2.75 -5.72
CA CYS A 91 15.07 2.21 -6.31
C CYS A 91 14.75 0.80 -5.78
N LYS A 92 15.76 -0.08 -5.69
CA LYS A 92 15.57 -1.42 -5.11
C LYS A 92 15.16 -1.40 -3.64
N ALA A 93 15.71 -0.47 -2.85
CA ALA A 93 15.30 -0.30 -1.46
C ALA A 93 13.85 0.24 -1.36
N LEU A 94 13.49 1.16 -2.25
CA LEU A 94 12.13 1.72 -2.31
C LEU A 94 11.11 0.74 -2.87
N ASP A 95 11.52 -0.19 -3.75
CA ASP A 95 10.65 -1.24 -4.28
C ASP A 95 10.02 -2.08 -3.15
N PHE A 96 10.78 -2.40 -2.11
CA PHE A 96 10.24 -3.12 -0.95
C PHE A 96 9.11 -2.33 -0.29
N ILE A 97 9.31 -1.04 -0.07
CA ILE A 97 8.30 -0.16 0.53
C ILE A 97 7.08 -0.07 -0.38
N ASN A 98 7.29 0.04 -1.70
CA ASN A 98 6.20 0.11 -2.67
C ASN A 98 5.35 -1.17 -2.67
N TYR A 99 5.97 -2.36 -2.69
CA TYR A 99 5.25 -3.64 -2.57
C TYR A 99 4.47 -3.75 -1.27
N PHE A 100 5.05 -3.30 -0.17
CA PHE A 100 4.39 -3.27 1.13
C PHE A 100 3.16 -2.36 1.11
N LEU A 101 3.28 -1.14 0.57
CA LEU A 101 2.17 -0.20 0.45
C LEU A 101 1.07 -0.71 -0.48
N VAL A 102 1.43 -1.35 -1.61
CA VAL A 102 0.46 -1.97 -2.53
C VAL A 102 -0.28 -3.12 -1.84
N ALA A 103 0.41 -3.97 -1.07
CA ALA A 103 -0.22 -5.06 -0.32
C ALA A 103 -1.22 -4.51 0.73
N PHE A 104 -0.82 -3.48 1.48
CA PHE A 104 -1.72 -2.80 2.42
C PHE A 104 -2.91 -2.15 1.71
N GLY A 105 -2.68 -1.51 0.57
CA GLY A 105 -3.73 -0.92 -0.26
C GLY A 105 -4.74 -1.97 -0.74
N LEU A 106 -4.27 -3.14 -1.17
CA LEU A 106 -5.13 -4.25 -1.57
C LEU A 106 -5.97 -4.78 -0.39
N ILE A 107 -5.38 -4.94 0.79
CA ILE A 107 -6.11 -5.35 1.99
C ILE A 107 -7.17 -4.30 2.34
N ALA A 108 -6.81 -3.02 2.35
CA ALA A 108 -7.75 -1.94 2.62
C ALA A 108 -8.90 -1.90 1.60
N LEU A 109 -8.59 -2.10 0.31
CA LEU A 109 -9.58 -2.19 -0.76
C LEU A 109 -10.54 -3.36 -0.56
N LEU A 110 -10.04 -4.50 -0.10
CA LEU A 110 -10.83 -5.71 0.16
C LEU A 110 -11.77 -5.50 1.35
N VAL A 111 -11.27 -4.89 2.45
CA VAL A 111 -12.10 -4.51 3.61
C VAL A 111 -13.19 -3.53 3.18
N ALA A 112 -12.84 -2.50 2.40
CA ALA A 112 -13.79 -1.52 1.89
C ALA A 112 -14.86 -2.17 1.01
N THR A 113 -14.47 -3.08 0.09
CA THR A 113 -15.38 -3.85 -0.77
C THR A 113 -16.46 -4.54 0.05
N PHE A 114 -16.05 -5.18 1.13
CA PHE A 114 -16.99 -5.89 2.01
C PHE A 114 -17.89 -4.93 2.78
N LEU A 115 -17.33 -3.90 3.37
CA LEU A 115 -18.11 -2.92 4.12
C LEU A 115 -19.19 -2.29 3.23
N ILE A 116 -18.82 -1.95 2.00
CA ILE A 116 -19.74 -1.42 0.99
C ILE A 116 -20.81 -2.48 0.65
N ALA A 117 -20.42 -3.73 0.38
CA ALA A 117 -21.38 -4.80 0.05
C ALA A 117 -22.37 -5.04 1.18
N ASN A 118 -21.92 -5.06 2.43
CA ASN A 118 -22.80 -5.19 3.59
C ASN A 118 -23.75 -4.02 3.76
N THR A 119 -23.25 -2.79 3.59
CA THR A 119 -24.06 -1.58 3.68
C THR A 119 -25.15 -1.57 2.62
N PHE A 120 -24.80 -1.88 1.36
CA PHE A 120 -25.78 -1.98 0.28
C PHE A 120 -26.78 -3.11 0.51
N ALA A 121 -26.33 -4.26 1.03
CA ALA A 121 -27.23 -5.36 1.37
C ALA A 121 -28.26 -4.96 2.44
N MET A 122 -27.82 -4.21 3.45
CA MET A 122 -28.71 -3.67 4.49
C MET A 122 -29.68 -2.63 3.94
N LEU A 123 -29.20 -1.68 3.12
CA LEU A 123 -30.03 -0.66 2.46
C LEU A 123 -31.10 -1.31 1.58
N VAL A 124 -30.71 -2.30 0.77
CA VAL A 124 -31.64 -3.06 -0.08
C VAL A 124 -32.68 -3.78 0.77
N ALA A 125 -32.26 -4.43 1.88
CA ALA A 125 -33.18 -5.13 2.77
C ALA A 125 -34.23 -4.17 3.39
N GLN A 126 -33.82 -2.98 3.80
CA GLN A 126 -34.72 -1.95 4.35
C GLN A 126 -35.74 -1.46 3.33
N ARG A 127 -35.38 -1.37 2.05
CA ARG A 127 -36.25 -0.90 0.95
C ARG A 127 -36.98 -2.02 0.23
N MET A 128 -36.94 -3.25 0.73
CA MET A 128 -37.48 -4.44 0.04
C MET A 128 -38.98 -4.32 -0.26
N ARG A 129 -39.76 -3.75 0.66
CA ARG A 129 -41.21 -3.51 0.45
C ARG A 129 -41.46 -2.50 -0.67
N GLU A 130 -40.70 -1.42 -0.74
CA GLU A 130 -40.80 -0.42 -1.80
C GLU A 130 -40.50 -1.06 -3.16
N PHE A 131 -39.44 -1.86 -3.24
CA PHE A 131 -39.08 -2.59 -4.45
C PHE A 131 -40.14 -3.58 -4.89
N ALA A 132 -40.76 -4.30 -3.95
CA ALA A 132 -41.87 -5.20 -4.23
C ALA A 132 -43.10 -4.47 -4.78
N LEU A 133 -43.46 -3.30 -4.22
CA LEU A 133 -44.56 -2.46 -4.72
C LEU A 133 -44.27 -1.95 -6.13
N LEU A 134 -43.05 -1.42 -6.38
CA LEU A 134 -42.65 -0.97 -7.71
C LEU A 134 -42.74 -2.09 -8.77
N ARG A 135 -42.38 -3.33 -8.38
CA ARG A 135 -42.54 -4.49 -9.25
C ARG A 135 -44.01 -4.86 -9.48
N ALA A 136 -44.85 -4.72 -8.47
CA ALA A 136 -46.28 -4.99 -8.62
C ALA A 136 -46.98 -4.05 -9.61
N ILE A 137 -46.53 -2.79 -9.72
CA ILE A 137 -47.00 -1.82 -10.70
C ILE A 137 -46.31 -1.89 -12.07
N GLY A 138 -45.41 -2.89 -12.28
CA GLY A 138 -44.85 -3.20 -13.59
C GLY A 138 -43.38 -2.88 -13.81
N LEU A 139 -42.62 -2.44 -12.79
CA LEU A 139 -41.17 -2.23 -12.95
C LEU A 139 -40.44 -3.54 -13.24
N SER A 140 -39.58 -3.51 -14.27
CA SER A 140 -38.78 -4.69 -14.63
C SER A 140 -37.62 -4.90 -13.65
N GLN A 141 -37.17 -6.17 -13.53
CA GLN A 141 -36.03 -6.54 -12.70
C GLN A 141 -34.76 -5.75 -13.08
N ARG A 142 -34.55 -5.51 -14.38
CA ARG A 142 -33.39 -4.77 -14.88
C ARG A 142 -33.43 -3.31 -14.45
N GLN A 143 -34.57 -2.67 -14.55
CA GLN A 143 -34.74 -1.26 -14.15
C GLN A 143 -34.45 -1.07 -12.66
N LEU A 144 -34.93 -1.99 -11.82
CA LEU A 144 -34.66 -1.94 -10.38
C LEU A 144 -33.16 -2.14 -10.08
N THR A 145 -32.54 -3.14 -10.69
CA THR A 145 -31.09 -3.37 -10.52
C THR A 145 -30.26 -2.18 -10.99
N THR A 146 -30.59 -1.60 -12.15
CA THR A 146 -29.86 -0.43 -12.67
C THR A 146 -30.06 0.80 -11.80
N SER A 147 -31.22 1.00 -11.17
CA SER A 147 -31.43 2.08 -10.22
C SER A 147 -30.49 1.98 -9.01
N VAL A 148 -30.40 0.80 -8.40
CA VAL A 148 -29.49 0.56 -7.26
C VAL A 148 -28.01 0.70 -7.68
N VAL A 149 -27.65 0.23 -8.88
CA VAL A 149 -26.29 0.38 -9.41
C VAL A 149 -25.98 1.85 -9.71
N ALA A 150 -26.92 2.63 -10.22
CA ALA A 150 -26.75 4.08 -10.44
C ALA A 150 -26.51 4.84 -9.11
N GLU A 151 -27.22 4.45 -8.05
CA GLU A 151 -26.97 4.96 -6.71
C GLU A 151 -25.54 4.62 -6.23
N ALA A 152 -25.09 3.38 -6.47
CA ALA A 152 -23.71 2.95 -6.16
C ALA A 152 -22.66 3.73 -6.95
N VAL A 153 -22.91 4.05 -8.24
CA VAL A 153 -22.02 4.88 -9.07
C VAL A 153 -21.90 6.28 -8.49
N ALA A 154 -23.03 6.90 -8.12
CA ALA A 154 -23.04 8.24 -7.56
C ALA A 154 -22.26 8.30 -6.23
N VAL A 155 -22.53 7.37 -5.32
CA VAL A 155 -21.83 7.26 -4.04
C VAL A 155 -20.33 6.95 -4.26
N GLY A 156 -20.01 6.05 -5.19
CA GLY A 156 -18.64 5.69 -5.54
C GLY A 156 -17.85 6.86 -6.10
N LEU A 157 -18.43 7.64 -6.98
CA LEU A 157 -17.79 8.85 -7.54
C LEU A 157 -17.54 9.90 -6.46
N ILE A 158 -18.55 10.24 -5.67
CA ILE A 158 -18.41 11.22 -4.59
C ILE A 158 -17.36 10.75 -3.58
N GLY A 159 -17.44 9.50 -3.14
CA GLY A 159 -16.50 8.92 -2.19
C GLY A 159 -15.07 8.88 -2.73
N SER A 160 -14.90 8.56 -4.01
CA SER A 160 -13.57 8.54 -4.64
C SER A 160 -12.98 9.94 -4.77
N VAL A 161 -13.77 10.94 -5.14
CA VAL A 161 -13.32 12.36 -5.17
C VAL A 161 -12.88 12.81 -3.79
N VAL A 162 -13.72 12.61 -2.78
CA VAL A 162 -13.37 12.95 -1.38
C VAL A 162 -12.11 12.20 -0.93
N GLY A 163 -11.98 10.92 -1.28
CA GLY A 163 -10.81 10.10 -0.97
C GLY A 163 -9.52 10.62 -1.59
N VAL A 164 -9.55 11.07 -2.86
CA VAL A 164 -8.40 11.68 -3.53
C VAL A 164 -7.96 12.96 -2.82
N PHE A 165 -8.89 13.85 -2.49
CA PHE A 165 -8.56 15.08 -1.76
C PHE A 165 -8.06 14.81 -0.35
N ALA A 166 -8.67 13.87 0.37
CA ALA A 166 -8.23 13.48 1.70
C ALA A 166 -6.82 12.86 1.67
N GLY A 167 -6.54 11.99 0.68
CA GLY A 167 -5.22 11.40 0.48
C GLY A 167 -4.16 12.44 0.15
N ALA A 168 -4.46 13.36 -0.78
CA ALA A 168 -3.55 14.47 -1.11
C ALA A 168 -3.27 15.38 0.10
N GLY A 169 -4.30 15.68 0.89
CA GLY A 169 -4.15 16.46 2.12
C GLY A 169 -3.27 15.75 3.16
N LEU A 170 -3.43 14.44 3.32
CA LEU A 170 -2.60 13.65 4.24
C LEU A 170 -1.12 13.68 3.82
N VAL A 171 -0.82 13.54 2.52
CA VAL A 171 0.54 13.64 2.00
C VAL A 171 1.14 15.02 2.29
N GLN A 172 0.38 16.11 2.11
CA GLN A 172 0.85 17.47 2.43
C GLN A 172 1.15 17.63 3.93
N ILE A 173 0.32 17.07 4.80
CA ILE A 173 0.55 17.11 6.25
C ILE A 173 1.85 16.38 6.60
N ILE A 174 2.07 15.18 6.03
CA ILE A 174 3.31 14.40 6.25
C ILE A 174 4.53 15.20 5.79
N GLN A 175 4.47 15.81 4.60
CA GLN A 175 5.56 16.64 4.06
C GLN A 175 5.85 17.85 4.95
N ALA A 176 4.82 18.51 5.46
CA ALA A 176 4.99 19.65 6.37
C ALA A 176 5.65 19.23 7.69
N ILE A 177 5.30 18.07 8.23
CA ILE A 177 5.93 17.51 9.44
C ILE A 177 7.39 17.16 9.16
N MET A 178 7.67 16.46 8.06
CA MET A 178 9.04 16.11 7.65
C MET A 178 9.92 17.35 7.44
N GLY A 179 9.36 18.37 6.79
CA GLY A 179 10.07 19.65 6.60
C GLY A 179 10.44 20.34 7.92
N ARG A 180 9.57 20.26 8.95
CA ARG A 180 9.87 20.80 10.29
C ARG A 180 10.95 19.99 11.02
N LEU A 181 11.10 18.72 10.72
CA LEU A 181 12.14 17.86 11.27
C LEU A 181 13.47 17.99 10.53
N GLY A 182 13.59 18.92 9.55
CA GLY A 182 14.80 19.12 8.75
C GLY A 182 14.98 18.09 7.64
N MET A 183 14.03 17.18 7.44
CA MET A 183 13.99 16.18 6.37
C MET A 183 13.09 16.68 5.24
N ALA A 184 13.42 17.79 4.62
CA ALA A 184 12.65 18.31 3.50
C ALA A 184 12.78 17.36 2.30
N ILE A 185 11.75 16.59 2.04
CA ILE A 185 11.63 15.79 0.81
C ILE A 185 11.21 16.77 -0.29
N PRO A 186 12.04 17.00 -1.32
CA PRO A 186 11.64 17.83 -2.45
C PRO A 186 10.60 17.04 -3.26
N SER A 187 9.35 17.20 -2.91
CA SER A 187 8.24 16.60 -3.66
C SER A 187 7.25 17.69 -3.98
N SER A 188 7.23 18.10 -5.23
CA SER A 188 6.02 18.65 -5.82
C SER A 188 4.99 17.51 -5.79
N LEU A 189 3.80 17.75 -5.19
CA LEU A 189 2.65 16.89 -5.43
C LEU A 189 2.34 16.98 -6.92
N ASP A 190 2.95 16.09 -7.71
CA ASP A 190 2.57 15.92 -9.10
C ASP A 190 1.17 15.31 -9.13
N LEU A 191 0.16 16.18 -9.08
CA LEU A 191 -1.22 15.83 -9.38
C LEU A 191 -1.33 15.56 -10.89
N THR A 192 -0.60 14.56 -11.33
CA THR A 192 -0.72 14.06 -12.69
C THR A 192 -2.13 13.50 -12.87
N VAL A 193 -2.71 13.71 -14.03
CA VAL A 193 -4.06 13.17 -14.36
C VAL A 193 -4.16 11.68 -14.03
N GLN A 194 -3.11 10.92 -14.22
CA GLN A 194 -3.04 9.50 -13.91
C GLN A 194 -3.17 9.23 -12.40
N ASN A 195 -2.52 10.03 -11.56
CA ASN A 195 -2.54 9.87 -10.10
C ASN A 195 -3.91 10.22 -9.48
N VAL A 196 -4.72 11.00 -10.18
CA VAL A 196 -6.10 11.33 -9.78
C VAL A 196 -7.08 10.34 -10.38
N LEU A 197 -6.92 9.99 -11.67
CA LEU A 197 -7.86 9.15 -12.38
C LEU A 197 -7.84 7.68 -11.90
N THR A 198 -6.66 7.16 -11.58
CA THR A 198 -6.52 5.76 -11.13
C THR A 198 -7.34 5.47 -9.86
N PRO A 199 -7.18 6.20 -8.74
CA PRO A 199 -7.99 5.94 -7.55
C PRO A 199 -9.47 6.27 -7.76
N LEU A 200 -9.82 7.24 -8.60
CA LEU A 200 -11.20 7.57 -8.94
C LEU A 200 -11.89 6.39 -9.64
N VAL A 201 -11.25 5.83 -10.66
CA VAL A 201 -11.77 4.68 -11.41
C VAL A 201 -11.81 3.44 -10.53
N LEU A 202 -10.74 3.15 -9.78
CA LEU A 202 -10.69 2.00 -8.88
C LEU A 202 -11.76 2.09 -7.78
N GLY A 203 -11.89 3.22 -7.11
CA GLY A 203 -12.86 3.38 -6.04
C GLY A 203 -14.31 3.27 -6.52
N THR A 204 -14.61 3.86 -7.68
CA THR A 204 -15.94 3.74 -8.31
C THR A 204 -16.20 2.31 -8.76
N ALA A 205 -15.24 1.65 -9.42
CA ALA A 205 -15.36 0.26 -9.89
C ALA A 205 -15.61 -0.70 -8.72
N VAL A 206 -14.84 -0.56 -7.64
CA VAL A 206 -15.02 -1.38 -6.42
C VAL A 206 -16.39 -1.18 -5.82
N THR A 207 -16.89 0.07 -5.75
CA THR A 207 -18.23 0.35 -5.23
C THR A 207 -19.31 -0.32 -6.07
N ILE A 208 -19.19 -0.25 -7.41
CA ILE A 208 -20.12 -0.90 -8.34
C ILE A 208 -20.09 -2.43 -8.17
N ILE A 209 -18.89 -3.03 -8.14
CA ILE A 209 -18.73 -4.48 -7.98
C ILE A 209 -19.32 -4.94 -6.64
N SER A 210 -19.07 -4.20 -5.57
CA SER A 210 -19.57 -4.51 -4.23
C SER A 210 -21.10 -4.43 -4.14
N ALA A 211 -21.71 -3.44 -4.80
CA ALA A 211 -23.14 -3.24 -4.83
C ALA A 211 -23.87 -4.20 -5.80
N TRP A 212 -23.16 -4.83 -6.73
CA TRP A 212 -23.74 -5.66 -7.77
C TRP A 212 -24.57 -6.84 -7.23
N ALA A 213 -24.02 -7.58 -6.26
CA ALA A 213 -24.71 -8.74 -5.68
C ALA A 213 -25.98 -8.33 -4.91
N PRO A 214 -25.98 -7.33 -4.00
CA PRO A 214 -27.18 -6.79 -3.38
C PRO A 214 -28.21 -6.26 -4.38
N ALA A 215 -27.76 -5.50 -5.41
CA ALA A 215 -28.63 -4.96 -6.44
C ALA A 215 -29.36 -6.05 -7.24
N ARG A 216 -28.67 -7.14 -7.59
CA ARG A 216 -29.29 -8.30 -8.24
C ARG A 216 -30.30 -9.02 -7.33
N ARG A 217 -30.04 -9.09 -6.03
CA ARG A 217 -31.00 -9.65 -5.06
C ARG A 217 -32.26 -8.79 -5.00
N ALA A 218 -32.14 -7.47 -4.92
CA ALA A 218 -33.26 -6.54 -4.98
C ALA A 218 -34.15 -6.76 -6.22
N GLY A 219 -33.53 -6.93 -7.39
CA GLY A 219 -34.26 -7.16 -8.62
C GLY A 219 -34.99 -8.52 -8.71
N ARG A 220 -34.60 -9.52 -7.93
CA ARG A 220 -35.17 -10.86 -7.97
C ARG A 220 -36.35 -11.09 -6.99
N VAL A 221 -36.68 -10.13 -6.17
CA VAL A 221 -37.75 -10.25 -5.17
C VAL A 221 -39.09 -10.47 -5.83
N HIS A 222 -39.80 -11.53 -5.42
CA HIS A 222 -41.16 -11.79 -5.85
C HIS A 222 -42.13 -10.96 -4.99
N PRO A 223 -43.11 -10.22 -5.58
CA PRO A 223 -43.97 -9.31 -4.86
C PRO A 223 -44.78 -10.05 -3.73
N VAL A 224 -45.19 -11.29 -3.97
CA VAL A 224 -45.95 -12.08 -3.04
C VAL A 224 -45.11 -12.56 -1.84
N GLU A 225 -43.84 -12.86 -2.05
CA GLU A 225 -42.94 -13.39 -1.02
C GLU A 225 -42.44 -12.26 -0.09
N ALA A 226 -42.28 -11.05 -0.59
CA ALA A 226 -41.90 -9.89 0.21
C ALA A 226 -43.02 -9.42 1.17
N MET A 227 -44.25 -9.77 0.91
CA MET A 227 -45.38 -9.49 1.80
C MET A 227 -45.57 -10.60 2.87
N ARG A 228 -44.93 -11.75 2.68
CA ARG A 228 -44.99 -12.90 3.55
C ARG A 228 -43.68 -13.06 4.32
N SER A 229 -43.35 -12.06 5.14
CA SER A 229 -42.12 -12.04 5.93
C SER A 229 -42.05 -13.26 6.87
N THR A 230 -41.31 -14.28 6.45
CA THR A 230 -40.78 -15.32 7.33
C THR A 230 -39.31 -15.48 6.98
N GLU A 231 -38.46 -14.97 7.85
CA GLU A 231 -37.02 -15.18 7.80
C GLU A 231 -36.74 -16.68 8.01
N THR A 232 -36.52 -17.40 6.95
CA THR A 232 -35.82 -18.69 7.02
C THR A 232 -34.51 -18.53 6.25
N ALA A 233 -33.48 -18.00 6.94
CA ALA A 233 -32.12 -18.15 6.48
C ALA A 233 -31.82 -19.66 6.40
N THR A 234 -31.66 -20.18 5.20
CA THR A 234 -31.43 -21.58 4.92
C THR A 234 -30.06 -21.98 5.50
N GLU A 235 -30.03 -22.79 6.55
CA GLU A 235 -28.80 -23.29 7.21
C GLU A 235 -27.82 -24.00 6.26
N SER A 236 -28.31 -24.53 5.15
CA SER A 236 -27.46 -25.18 4.13
C SER A 236 -26.48 -24.26 3.43
N SER A 237 -26.78 -22.97 3.30
CA SER A 237 -25.89 -21.97 2.68
C SER A 237 -24.67 -21.66 3.56
N LEU A 238 -24.82 -21.67 4.88
CA LEU A 238 -23.73 -21.37 5.82
C LEU A 238 -22.62 -22.42 5.78
N LYS A 239 -22.97 -23.72 5.69
CA LYS A 239 -21.96 -24.80 5.64
C LYS A 239 -21.08 -24.73 4.39
N LEU A 240 -21.67 -24.47 3.23
CA LEU A 240 -20.92 -24.35 1.98
C LEU A 240 -19.97 -23.13 2.01
N HIS A 241 -20.45 -21.98 2.49
CA HIS A 241 -19.61 -20.78 2.62
C HIS A 241 -18.45 -20.99 3.60
N THR A 242 -18.69 -21.70 4.71
CA THR A 242 -17.65 -22.02 5.69
C THR A 242 -16.59 -22.95 5.11
N ILE A 243 -16.99 -23.99 4.35
CA ILE A 243 -16.05 -24.89 3.68
C ILE A 243 -15.17 -24.14 2.67
N ILE A 244 -15.78 -23.30 1.84
CA ILE A 244 -15.06 -22.46 0.87
C ILE A 244 -14.08 -21.53 1.59
N ALA A 245 -14.51 -20.90 2.68
CA ALA A 245 -13.69 -20.01 3.48
C ALA A 245 -12.45 -20.72 4.06
N VAL A 246 -12.62 -21.91 4.62
CA VAL A 246 -11.53 -22.73 5.18
C VAL A 246 -10.56 -23.17 4.09
N VAL A 247 -11.06 -23.58 2.92
CA VAL A 247 -10.20 -23.97 1.79
C VAL A 247 -9.37 -22.80 1.32
N ILE A 248 -9.97 -21.61 1.14
CA ILE A 248 -9.24 -20.40 0.74
C ILE A 248 -8.18 -20.03 1.79
N LEU A 249 -8.51 -20.09 3.07
CA LEU A 249 -7.60 -19.82 4.17
C LEU A 249 -6.41 -20.77 4.17
N LEU A 250 -6.64 -22.07 3.97
CA LEU A 250 -5.59 -23.08 3.89
C LEU A 250 -4.68 -22.87 2.68
N ILE A 251 -5.23 -22.51 1.52
CA ILE A 251 -4.46 -22.16 0.33
C ILE A 251 -3.58 -20.96 0.60
N GLY A 252 -4.13 -19.89 1.20
CA GLY A 252 -3.38 -18.69 1.54
C GLY A 252 -2.26 -18.96 2.56
N ALA A 253 -2.55 -19.70 3.63
CA ALA A 253 -1.55 -20.10 4.61
C ALA A 253 -0.46 -21.01 3.99
N GLY A 254 -0.85 -21.93 3.12
CA GLY A 254 0.08 -22.79 2.37
C GLY A 254 1.00 -22.00 1.44
N LEU A 255 0.48 -21.01 0.73
CA LEU A 255 1.27 -20.08 -0.11
C LEU A 255 2.27 -19.27 0.72
N CYS A 256 1.86 -18.74 1.86
CA CYS A 256 2.75 -18.00 2.75
C CYS A 256 3.85 -18.89 3.32
N THR A 257 3.52 -20.07 3.83
CA THR A 257 4.51 -21.01 4.37
C THR A 257 5.46 -21.51 3.28
N TRP A 258 4.96 -21.84 2.11
CA TRP A 258 5.76 -22.23 0.97
C TRP A 258 6.75 -21.12 0.55
N ALA A 259 6.30 -19.88 0.47
CA ALA A 259 7.14 -18.73 0.14
C ALA A 259 8.24 -18.45 1.19
N VAL A 260 7.98 -18.74 2.47
CA VAL A 260 8.97 -18.60 3.55
C VAL A 260 10.00 -19.72 3.52
N LEU A 261 9.56 -20.96 3.24
CA LEU A 261 10.42 -22.13 3.23
C LEU A 261 11.29 -22.25 1.97
N MET A 262 10.84 -21.72 0.83
CA MET A 262 11.63 -21.68 -0.39
C MET A 262 12.77 -20.68 -0.26
N GLY A 263 14.01 -21.18 -0.28
CA GLY A 263 15.22 -20.37 -0.50
C GLY A 263 15.24 -19.84 -1.94
N GLY A 264 15.67 -18.61 -2.18
CA GLY A 264 15.74 -18.05 -3.53
C GLY A 264 15.62 -16.54 -3.57
N GLU A 265 15.41 -16.00 -4.77
CA GLU A 265 15.28 -14.56 -5.00
C GLU A 265 14.13 -13.94 -4.20
N THR A 266 14.38 -12.75 -3.66
CA THR A 266 13.43 -12.02 -2.80
C THR A 266 12.13 -11.63 -3.53
N ARG A 267 12.21 -11.35 -4.83
CA ARG A 267 11.09 -10.84 -5.62
C ARG A 267 9.92 -11.84 -5.79
N PRO A 268 10.14 -13.10 -6.24
CA PRO A 268 9.05 -14.08 -6.33
C PRO A 268 8.47 -14.45 -4.97
N ARG A 269 9.30 -14.47 -3.93
CA ARG A 269 8.87 -14.73 -2.54
C ARG A 269 7.95 -13.64 -2.02
N ALA A 270 8.28 -12.38 -2.24
CA ALA A 270 7.45 -11.24 -1.84
C ALA A 270 6.09 -11.27 -2.54
N ILE A 271 6.05 -11.62 -3.82
CA ILE A 271 4.81 -11.77 -4.59
C ILE A 271 3.96 -12.93 -4.02
N ALA A 272 4.57 -14.07 -3.74
CA ALA A 272 3.86 -15.23 -3.20
C ALA A 272 3.31 -14.96 -1.79
N VAL A 273 4.06 -14.27 -0.92
CA VAL A 273 3.59 -13.83 0.40
C VAL A 273 2.43 -12.85 0.25
N GLY A 274 2.52 -11.90 -0.68
CA GLY A 274 1.46 -10.94 -0.96
C GLY A 274 0.15 -11.60 -1.37
N PHE A 275 0.19 -12.51 -2.34
CA PHE A 275 -0.99 -13.30 -2.73
C PHE A 275 -1.49 -14.19 -1.59
N GLY A 276 -0.59 -14.87 -0.87
CA GLY A 276 -0.93 -15.68 0.28
C GLY A 276 -1.67 -14.88 1.36
N ALA A 277 -1.19 -13.69 1.69
CA ALA A 277 -1.82 -12.79 2.66
C ALA A 277 -3.24 -12.36 2.21
N VAL A 278 -3.42 -12.04 0.93
CA VAL A 278 -4.75 -11.73 0.36
C VAL A 278 -5.70 -12.91 0.51
N PHE A 279 -5.26 -14.14 0.18
CA PHE A 279 -6.08 -15.36 0.33
C PHE A 279 -6.41 -15.65 1.80
N VAL A 280 -5.46 -15.50 2.72
CA VAL A 280 -5.72 -15.64 4.17
C VAL A 280 -6.77 -14.63 4.61
N PHE A 281 -6.63 -13.39 4.18
CA PHE A 281 -7.57 -12.33 4.54
C PHE A 281 -8.99 -12.62 4.01
N ILE A 282 -9.12 -13.00 2.73
CA ILE A 282 -10.40 -13.41 2.12
C ILE A 282 -10.99 -14.60 2.88
N GLY A 283 -10.16 -15.60 3.21
CA GLY A 283 -10.58 -16.79 3.93
C GLY A 283 -11.13 -16.50 5.34
N VAL A 284 -10.38 -15.73 6.14
CA VAL A 284 -10.83 -15.27 7.46
C VAL A 284 -12.13 -14.49 7.37
N PHE A 285 -12.23 -13.67 6.35
CA PHE A 285 -13.39 -12.82 6.12
C PHE A 285 -14.66 -13.62 5.74
N LEU A 286 -14.55 -14.56 4.80
CA LEU A 286 -15.66 -15.46 4.48
C LEU A 286 -16.01 -16.39 5.66
N ALA A 287 -15.04 -16.70 6.54
CA ALA A 287 -15.27 -17.49 7.75
C ALA A 287 -15.89 -16.68 8.89
N ALA A 288 -15.88 -15.34 8.82
CA ALA A 288 -16.36 -14.46 9.91
C ALA A 288 -17.78 -14.79 10.41
N PRO A 289 -18.79 -15.08 9.57
CA PRO A 289 -20.12 -15.49 10.04
C PRO A 289 -20.10 -16.80 10.82
N ALA A 290 -19.27 -17.77 10.41
CA ALA A 290 -19.13 -19.04 11.10
C ALA A 290 -18.32 -18.93 12.40
N LEU A 291 -17.32 -18.05 12.42
CA LEU A 291 -16.50 -17.77 13.60
C LEU A 291 -17.25 -16.95 14.66
N SER A 292 -18.22 -16.14 14.27
CA SER A 292 -19.01 -15.34 15.21
C SER A 292 -19.86 -16.20 16.16
N ILE A 293 -20.37 -17.35 15.70
CA ILE A 293 -21.21 -18.25 16.50
C ILE A 293 -20.45 -18.79 17.72
N PRO A 294 -19.28 -19.45 17.61
CA PRO A 294 -18.55 -19.96 18.76
C PRO A 294 -17.99 -18.83 19.65
N VAL A 295 -17.62 -17.69 19.07
CA VAL A 295 -17.12 -16.55 19.85
C VAL A 295 -18.22 -15.96 20.73
N ILE A 296 -19.43 -15.79 20.19
CA ILE A 296 -20.58 -15.31 20.95
C ILE A 296 -20.97 -16.32 22.03
N SER A 297 -20.96 -17.62 21.72
CA SER A 297 -21.29 -18.67 22.72
C SER A 297 -20.30 -18.69 23.89
N VAL A 298 -19.00 -18.56 23.62
CA VAL A 298 -17.97 -18.51 24.66
C VAL A 298 -18.06 -17.22 25.50
N LEU A 299 -18.36 -16.08 24.86
CA LEU A 299 -18.55 -14.80 25.56
C LEU A 299 -19.83 -14.77 26.40
N SER A 300 -20.91 -15.39 25.92
CA SER A 300 -22.19 -15.47 26.64
C SER A 300 -22.10 -16.39 27.87
N ILE A 301 -21.34 -17.48 27.79
CA ILE A 301 -21.08 -18.38 28.93
C ILE A 301 -20.29 -17.65 30.02
N LYS A 302 -19.29 -16.86 29.67
CA LYS A 302 -18.49 -16.09 30.66
C LYS A 302 -19.25 -14.96 31.32
N ARG A 303 -20.30 -14.40 30.74
CA ARG A 303 -21.07 -13.27 31.28
C ARG A 303 -22.40 -13.63 31.96
N GLY A 304 -22.75 -14.90 32.08
CA GLY A 304 -23.99 -15.31 32.73
C GLY A 304 -25.30 -14.84 32.05
N LEU A 305 -25.18 -14.26 30.82
CA LEU A 305 -26.30 -13.69 30.05
C LEU A 305 -27.07 -14.75 29.24
N GLY A 306 -26.66 -16.01 29.29
CA GLY A 306 -27.30 -17.11 28.53
C GLY A 306 -28.68 -17.46 28.97
N LYS A 307 -29.25 -16.90 30.06
CA LYS A 307 -30.61 -17.11 30.50
C LYS A 307 -31.64 -16.08 30.03
N LEU A 308 -31.19 -14.96 29.46
CA LEU A 308 -32.09 -13.90 29.00
C LEU A 308 -32.39 -13.91 27.48
N ALA A 309 -31.72 -14.78 26.72
CA ALA A 309 -31.95 -14.92 25.28
C ALA A 309 -32.81 -16.18 24.94
N ALA A 310 -33.33 -16.88 25.92
CA ALA A 310 -34.14 -18.11 25.73
C ALA A 310 -35.61 -17.93 26.21
N THR A 311 -36.02 -16.72 26.47
CA THR A 311 -37.41 -16.29 26.60
C THR A 311 -37.74 -15.24 25.56
#